data_d3bb232a9975662ef932c34fd515f961
#
_entry.id   d3bb232a9975662ef932c34fd515f961
#
_cell.length_a   1.000
_cell.length_b   1.000
_cell.length_c   1.000
_cell.angle_alpha   90.00
_cell.angle_beta   90.00
_cell.angle_gamma   90.00
#
_symmetry.space_group_name_H-M   'P 1'
#
loop_
_entity.id
_entity.type
_entity.pdbx_description
1 polymer ?
#
loop_
_entity_poly.entity_id
_entity_poly.type
_entity_poly.pdbx_seq_one_letter_code
_entity_poly.pdbx_strand_id
1 'polypeptide(L)'
;MNLPATPFISVIIPNHNGEKTIGRCLEAAFASKYPSFEVVVVDDCSSDGSTTIIEKYPCKLVRLSQHGGASKARNTGAQKSTAKILFFIDGDCLLQSDTLAKAAAAYQKEGPGVIIGGTYTLLPYDQKFFSIFQSVYIHYSETKNTQNPDYVATHAMLIEKDLFQKNRGFRLGFMPILEDVEFSHRLKKKGTRLLMVPEIQVQHIFNFTLTKSIRNGIRKSKYWSIYSIKNRDLLSDSGTASQEFKFNVLACFINILLVLISVLLKSWAFGLPVLLLFGSNVYLNRHLFRAFSRARGPFFAIPALLYYTLVYPFTVGIGVFSGIFSQHFGLRS
;
A
#
# COMPACT_ATOMS: atom_id res chain seq x y z
N MET A 1 12.68 -17.50 34.93
CA MET A 1 11.98 -16.48 34.13
C MET A 1 11.19 -17.22 33.09
N ASN A 2 9.85 -17.23 33.16
CA ASN A 2 9.04 -17.78 32.08
C ASN A 2 9.23 -16.90 30.88
N LEU A 3 9.73 -17.46 29.76
CA LEU A 3 9.74 -16.77 28.48
C LEU A 3 8.30 -16.32 28.18
N PRO A 4 8.08 -15.06 27.79
CA PRO A 4 6.74 -14.61 27.45
C PRO A 4 6.16 -15.56 26.38
N ALA A 5 4.94 -16.05 26.61
CA ALA A 5 4.31 -17.01 25.70
C ALA A 5 4.33 -16.47 24.28
N THR A 6 4.79 -17.28 23.33
CA THR A 6 4.84 -16.95 21.90
C THR A 6 3.42 -16.61 21.42
N PRO A 7 3.13 -15.37 20.99
CA PRO A 7 1.79 -14.98 20.58
C PRO A 7 1.27 -15.86 19.44
N PHE A 8 0.03 -16.34 19.53
CA PHE A 8 -0.62 -17.03 18.41
C PHE A 8 -1.20 -16.01 17.44
N ILE A 9 -0.87 -16.11 16.15
CA ILE A 9 -1.23 -15.14 15.11
C ILE A 9 -2.09 -15.80 14.05
N SER A 10 -3.24 -15.20 13.71
CA SER A 10 -4.01 -15.57 12.51
C SER A 10 -3.58 -14.71 11.32
N VAL A 11 -2.98 -15.32 10.32
CA VAL A 11 -2.68 -14.69 9.03
C VAL A 11 -3.93 -14.73 8.17
N ILE A 12 -4.46 -13.55 7.82
CA ILE A 12 -5.70 -13.39 7.07
C ILE A 12 -5.38 -12.98 5.64
N ILE A 13 -5.81 -13.80 4.67
CA ILE A 13 -5.53 -13.62 3.25
C ILE A 13 -6.85 -13.55 2.48
N PRO A 14 -7.26 -12.39 1.94
CA PRO A 14 -8.36 -12.30 0.98
C PRO A 14 -7.91 -12.83 -0.37
N ASN A 15 -8.76 -13.60 -1.04
CA ASN A 15 -8.52 -14.11 -2.39
C ASN A 15 -9.71 -13.84 -3.30
N HIS A 16 -9.46 -13.33 -4.50
CA HIS A 16 -10.42 -13.27 -5.59
C HIS A 16 -9.69 -13.36 -6.92
N ASN A 17 -9.90 -14.46 -7.64
CA ASN A 17 -9.24 -14.75 -8.92
C ASN A 17 -7.70 -14.64 -8.83
N GLY A 18 -7.14 -15.23 -7.75
CA GLY A 18 -5.72 -15.13 -7.41
C GLY A 18 -4.87 -16.32 -7.89
N GLU A 19 -5.33 -17.12 -8.86
CA GLU A 19 -4.67 -18.35 -9.33
C GLU A 19 -3.17 -18.18 -9.60
N LYS A 20 -2.78 -17.01 -10.12
CA LYS A 20 -1.38 -16.75 -10.50
C LYS A 20 -0.45 -16.44 -9.32
N THR A 21 -1.00 -16.12 -8.14
CA THR A 21 -0.21 -15.60 -7.00
C THR A 21 -0.44 -16.37 -5.71
N ILE A 22 -1.68 -16.83 -5.47
CA ILE A 22 -2.07 -17.39 -4.17
C ILE A 22 -1.24 -18.61 -3.75
N GLY A 23 -0.84 -19.47 -4.69
CA GLY A 23 0.03 -20.62 -4.39
C GLY A 23 1.36 -20.20 -3.79
N ARG A 24 2.03 -19.20 -4.40
CA ARG A 24 3.29 -18.63 -3.87
C ARG A 24 3.09 -17.91 -2.55
N CYS A 25 1.97 -17.22 -2.39
CA CYS A 25 1.64 -16.55 -1.13
C CYS A 25 1.53 -17.59 0.01
N LEU A 26 0.83 -18.68 -0.20
CA LEU A 26 0.67 -19.77 0.78
C LEU A 26 1.98 -20.50 1.04
N GLU A 27 2.75 -20.83 0.00
CA GLU A 27 4.07 -21.41 0.14
C GLU A 27 4.97 -20.55 1.04
N ALA A 28 5.04 -19.25 0.78
CA ALA A 28 5.80 -18.32 1.59
C ALA A 28 5.26 -18.20 3.03
N ALA A 29 3.94 -18.24 3.23
CA ALA A 29 3.34 -18.20 4.55
C ALA A 29 3.72 -19.43 5.38
N PHE A 30 3.64 -20.63 4.80
CA PHE A 30 4.00 -21.88 5.47
C PHE A 30 5.52 -22.13 5.58
N ALA A 31 6.34 -21.37 4.83
CA ALA A 31 7.79 -21.33 5.01
C ALA A 31 8.24 -20.42 6.16
N SER A 32 7.31 -19.79 6.87
CA SER A 32 7.62 -18.96 8.04
C SER A 32 8.31 -19.78 9.13
N LYS A 33 9.37 -19.21 9.71
CA LYS A 33 10.08 -19.80 10.87
C LYS A 33 9.35 -19.55 12.20
N TYR A 34 8.27 -18.80 12.20
CA TYR A 34 7.46 -18.54 13.38
C TYR A 34 6.53 -19.74 13.66
N PRO A 35 6.57 -20.38 14.86
CA PRO A 35 5.90 -21.66 15.06
C PRO A 35 4.41 -21.56 15.45
N SER A 36 3.94 -20.35 15.83
CA SER A 36 2.65 -20.17 16.52
C SER A 36 1.69 -19.32 15.66
N PHE A 37 1.16 -19.90 14.57
CA PHE A 37 0.22 -19.22 13.69
C PHE A 37 -0.77 -20.17 13.01
N GLU A 38 -1.85 -19.63 12.52
CA GLU A 38 -2.77 -20.23 11.56
C GLU A 38 -2.89 -19.35 10.30
N VAL A 39 -3.29 -19.96 9.19
CA VAL A 39 -3.61 -19.24 7.95
C VAL A 39 -5.09 -19.40 7.65
N VAL A 40 -5.79 -18.28 7.47
CA VAL A 40 -7.20 -18.20 7.08
C VAL A 40 -7.29 -17.51 5.74
N VAL A 41 -7.63 -18.26 4.71
CA VAL A 41 -7.88 -17.72 3.35
C VAL A 41 -9.38 -17.54 3.18
N VAL A 42 -9.79 -16.37 2.74
CA VAL A 42 -11.19 -16.09 2.42
C VAL A 42 -11.33 -15.88 0.92
N ASP A 43 -11.96 -16.83 0.27
CA ASP A 43 -12.24 -16.79 -1.16
C ASP A 43 -13.53 -16.00 -1.40
N ASP A 44 -13.41 -14.92 -2.14
CA ASP A 44 -14.49 -13.96 -2.45
C ASP A 44 -15.11 -14.28 -3.82
N CYS A 45 -15.67 -15.48 -3.96
CA CYS A 45 -16.32 -15.99 -5.18
C CYS A 45 -15.38 -16.01 -6.39
N SER A 46 -14.21 -16.62 -6.27
CA SER A 46 -13.32 -16.83 -7.41
C SER A 46 -13.95 -17.75 -8.46
N SER A 47 -13.70 -17.44 -9.73
CA SER A 47 -14.10 -18.22 -10.90
C SER A 47 -12.92 -18.92 -11.61
N ASP A 48 -11.69 -18.69 -11.13
CA ASP A 48 -10.46 -19.31 -11.62
C ASP A 48 -10.05 -20.53 -10.78
N GLY A 49 -8.86 -21.08 -11.03
CA GLY A 49 -8.33 -22.25 -10.32
C GLY A 49 -7.81 -21.98 -8.89
N SER A 50 -7.98 -20.75 -8.35
CA SER A 50 -7.38 -20.39 -7.07
C SER A 50 -7.85 -21.24 -5.89
N THR A 51 -9.13 -21.62 -5.82
CA THR A 51 -9.64 -22.45 -4.72
C THR A 51 -9.01 -23.84 -4.72
N THR A 52 -8.84 -24.46 -5.90
CA THR A 52 -8.16 -25.76 -6.05
C THR A 52 -6.69 -25.70 -5.61
N ILE A 53 -6.04 -24.55 -5.80
CA ILE A 53 -4.67 -24.33 -5.31
C ILE A 53 -4.67 -24.22 -3.79
N ILE A 54 -5.58 -23.41 -3.22
CA ILE A 54 -5.67 -23.16 -1.77
C ILE A 54 -5.91 -24.47 -1.00
N GLU A 55 -6.74 -25.36 -1.52
CA GLU A 55 -7.08 -26.67 -0.89
C GLU A 55 -5.88 -27.62 -0.72
N LYS A 56 -4.77 -27.37 -1.42
CA LYS A 56 -3.53 -28.14 -1.28
C LYS A 56 -2.72 -27.76 -0.02
N TYR A 57 -3.07 -26.66 0.66
CA TYR A 57 -2.34 -26.17 1.82
C TYR A 57 -3.13 -26.39 3.11
N PRO A 58 -2.45 -26.57 4.26
CA PRO A 58 -3.11 -26.79 5.55
C PRO A 58 -3.66 -25.47 6.14
N CYS A 59 -4.40 -24.71 5.33
CA CYS A 59 -5.04 -23.46 5.73
C CYS A 59 -6.55 -23.64 5.90
N LYS A 60 -7.17 -22.75 6.66
CA LYS A 60 -8.62 -22.66 6.75
C LYS A 60 -9.17 -21.88 5.56
N LEU A 61 -9.79 -22.58 4.61
CA LEU A 61 -10.48 -21.94 3.49
C LEU A 61 -11.93 -21.61 3.87
N VAL A 62 -12.30 -20.35 3.72
CA VAL A 62 -13.67 -19.83 3.88
C VAL A 62 -14.13 -19.29 2.54
N ARG A 63 -15.23 -19.84 2.00
CA ARG A 63 -15.82 -19.38 0.74
C ARG A 63 -16.99 -18.45 1.01
N LEU A 64 -17.00 -17.27 0.40
CA LEU A 64 -18.17 -16.39 0.42
C LEU A 64 -19.21 -16.86 -0.59
N SER A 65 -20.49 -16.74 -0.26
CA SER A 65 -21.60 -17.13 -1.13
C SER A 65 -21.85 -16.13 -2.28
N GLN A 66 -21.32 -14.92 -2.14
CA GLN A 66 -21.41 -13.85 -3.16
C GLN A 66 -20.24 -12.89 -3.01
N HIS A 67 -19.81 -12.31 -4.13
CA HIS A 67 -18.72 -11.36 -4.17
C HIS A 67 -19.02 -10.14 -3.29
N GLY A 68 -18.07 -9.80 -2.40
CA GLY A 68 -18.23 -8.72 -1.42
C GLY A 68 -17.04 -7.79 -1.30
N GLY A 69 -15.94 -8.04 -2.03
CA GLY A 69 -14.71 -7.26 -2.04
C GLY A 69 -13.78 -7.56 -0.85
N ALA A 70 -12.59 -6.98 -0.93
CA ALA A 70 -11.50 -7.23 0.02
C ALA A 70 -11.88 -6.94 1.48
N SER A 71 -12.64 -5.87 1.74
CA SER A 71 -13.14 -5.53 3.08
C SER A 71 -14.00 -6.65 3.69
N LYS A 72 -14.93 -7.22 2.89
CA LYS A 72 -15.80 -8.31 3.33
C LYS A 72 -14.98 -9.56 3.61
N ALA A 73 -14.06 -9.89 2.70
CA ALA A 73 -13.20 -11.06 2.85
C ALA A 73 -12.33 -10.95 4.11
N ARG A 74 -11.64 -9.83 4.33
CA ARG A 74 -10.82 -9.63 5.53
C ARG A 74 -11.63 -9.63 6.82
N ASN A 75 -12.80 -8.99 6.85
CA ASN A 75 -13.70 -9.02 8.02
C ASN A 75 -14.16 -10.45 8.34
N THR A 76 -14.51 -11.23 7.31
CA THR A 76 -14.91 -12.64 7.48
C THR A 76 -13.72 -13.46 8.00
N GLY A 77 -12.52 -13.26 7.46
CA GLY A 77 -11.31 -13.91 7.95
C GLY A 77 -11.04 -13.62 9.42
N ALA A 78 -11.12 -12.35 9.82
CA ALA A 78 -10.99 -11.95 11.21
C ALA A 78 -12.04 -12.59 12.14
N GLN A 79 -13.27 -12.73 11.67
CA GLN A 79 -14.34 -13.40 12.42
C GLN A 79 -14.06 -14.90 12.59
N LYS A 80 -13.59 -15.56 11.52
CA LYS A 80 -13.34 -17.01 11.46
C LYS A 80 -12.00 -17.44 12.05
N SER A 81 -11.10 -16.50 12.36
CA SER A 81 -9.80 -16.74 13.00
C SER A 81 -9.96 -17.18 14.46
N THR A 82 -8.96 -17.88 14.99
CA THR A 82 -8.95 -18.35 16.38
C THR A 82 -7.99 -17.54 17.27
N ALA A 83 -6.96 -16.92 16.67
CA ALA A 83 -6.00 -16.12 17.42
C ALA A 83 -6.56 -14.79 17.95
N LYS A 84 -5.96 -14.30 19.04
CA LYS A 84 -6.20 -12.94 19.54
C LYS A 84 -5.52 -11.85 18.72
N ILE A 85 -4.56 -12.21 17.89
CA ILE A 85 -3.78 -11.31 17.06
C ILE A 85 -4.01 -11.64 15.60
N LEU A 86 -4.38 -10.65 14.81
CA LEU A 86 -4.59 -10.74 13.38
C LEU A 86 -3.38 -10.15 12.64
N PHE A 87 -2.94 -10.82 11.58
CA PHE A 87 -1.97 -10.31 10.62
C PHE A 87 -2.57 -10.37 9.22
N PHE A 88 -2.90 -9.21 8.66
CA PHE A 88 -3.44 -9.12 7.30
C PHE A 88 -2.32 -9.06 6.29
N ILE A 89 -2.44 -9.82 5.20
CA ILE A 89 -1.63 -9.72 3.99
C ILE A 89 -2.52 -9.88 2.76
N ASP A 90 -2.03 -9.44 1.59
CA ASP A 90 -2.73 -9.65 0.33
C ASP A 90 -2.32 -10.97 -0.34
N GLY A 91 -3.19 -11.57 -1.18
CA GLY A 91 -2.94 -12.86 -1.84
C GLY A 91 -1.85 -12.85 -2.91
N ASP A 92 -1.24 -11.69 -3.16
CA ASP A 92 -0.08 -11.47 -4.03
C ASP A 92 1.16 -10.97 -3.26
N CYS A 93 1.13 -11.08 -1.91
CA CYS A 93 2.23 -10.78 -1.02
C CYS A 93 2.86 -12.05 -0.44
N LEU A 94 4.17 -12.11 -0.39
CA LEU A 94 4.97 -13.21 0.13
C LEU A 94 5.58 -12.80 1.47
N LEU A 95 5.29 -13.53 2.54
CA LEU A 95 5.95 -13.34 3.83
C LEU A 95 7.45 -13.67 3.69
N GLN A 96 8.31 -12.86 4.29
CA GLN A 96 9.68 -13.28 4.55
C GLN A 96 9.67 -14.30 5.70
N SER A 97 10.65 -15.19 5.75
CA SER A 97 10.67 -16.28 6.73
C SER A 97 10.61 -15.81 8.21
N ASP A 98 10.99 -14.58 8.48
CA ASP A 98 11.03 -13.96 9.81
C ASP A 98 9.95 -12.87 10.02
N THR A 99 9.09 -12.60 9.03
CA THR A 99 8.06 -11.55 9.09
C THR A 99 7.17 -11.69 10.33
N LEU A 100 6.61 -12.89 10.56
CA LEU A 100 5.72 -13.12 11.71
C LEU A 100 6.47 -13.04 13.05
N ALA A 101 7.72 -13.47 13.10
CA ALA A 101 8.56 -13.35 14.31
C ALA A 101 8.81 -11.87 14.66
N LYS A 102 9.13 -11.05 13.67
CA LYS A 102 9.32 -9.60 13.84
C LYS A 102 8.00 -8.92 14.24
N ALA A 103 6.89 -9.31 13.65
CA ALA A 103 5.57 -8.78 13.99
C ALA A 103 5.18 -9.15 15.44
N ALA A 104 5.42 -10.39 15.86
CA ALA A 104 5.19 -10.84 17.24
C ALA A 104 6.08 -10.08 18.24
N ALA A 105 7.37 -9.91 17.95
CA ALA A 105 8.29 -9.16 18.79
C ALA A 105 7.89 -7.69 18.93
N ALA A 106 7.47 -7.06 17.83
CA ALA A 106 6.96 -5.69 17.86
C ALA A 106 5.71 -5.58 18.73
N TYR A 107 4.75 -6.51 18.60
CA TYR A 107 3.56 -6.54 19.43
C TYR A 107 3.89 -6.75 20.94
N GLN A 108 4.81 -7.65 21.24
CA GLN A 108 5.25 -7.88 22.63
C GLN A 108 5.90 -6.64 23.25
N LYS A 109 6.64 -5.88 22.45
CA LYS A 109 7.29 -4.64 22.87
C LYS A 109 6.30 -3.51 23.10
N GLU A 110 5.37 -3.32 22.18
CA GLU A 110 4.48 -2.16 22.15
C GLU A 110 3.21 -2.36 23.01
N GLY A 111 2.85 -3.62 23.25
CA GLY A 111 1.65 -4.02 24.01
C GLY A 111 0.34 -3.88 23.22
N PRO A 112 -0.79 -4.06 23.91
CA PRO A 112 -2.12 -3.99 23.31
C PRO A 112 -2.53 -2.57 22.91
N GLY A 113 -3.57 -2.47 22.06
CA GLY A 113 -4.17 -1.19 21.68
C GLY A 113 -3.41 -0.41 20.58
N VAL A 114 -2.48 -1.05 19.88
CA VAL A 114 -1.72 -0.47 18.78
C VAL A 114 -2.01 -1.19 17.46
N ILE A 115 -1.97 -0.46 16.34
CA ILE A 115 -1.91 -1.04 15.00
C ILE A 115 -0.45 -0.97 14.53
N ILE A 116 0.13 -2.12 14.21
CA ILE A 116 1.51 -2.23 13.75
C ILE A 116 1.51 -2.54 12.25
N GLY A 117 2.18 -1.70 11.47
CA GLY A 117 2.38 -1.86 10.04
C GLY A 117 3.77 -2.36 9.70
N GLY A 118 3.84 -3.21 8.69
CA GLY A 118 5.04 -3.50 7.92
C GLY A 118 4.99 -2.82 6.55
N THR A 119 5.96 -3.13 5.70
CA THR A 119 6.06 -2.56 4.37
C THR A 119 6.57 -3.58 3.35
N TYR A 120 6.67 -3.19 2.09
CA TYR A 120 7.26 -4.05 1.07
C TYR A 120 8.79 -4.12 1.20
N THR A 121 9.36 -5.24 0.78
CA THR A 121 10.80 -5.32 0.48
C THR A 121 11.17 -4.32 -0.61
N LEU A 122 12.41 -3.82 -0.64
CA LEU A 122 12.85 -2.91 -1.72
C LEU A 122 12.74 -3.58 -3.10
N LEU A 123 13.09 -4.85 -3.20
CA LEU A 123 12.96 -5.61 -4.44
C LEU A 123 11.71 -6.49 -4.40
N PRO A 124 10.77 -6.32 -5.34
CA PRO A 124 9.61 -7.19 -5.46
C PRO A 124 9.99 -8.57 -5.98
N TYR A 125 9.04 -9.49 -6.01
CA TYR A 125 9.25 -10.83 -6.57
C TYR A 125 9.65 -10.78 -8.05
N ASP A 126 8.90 -10.03 -8.86
CA ASP A 126 9.18 -9.79 -10.27
C ASP A 126 10.02 -8.52 -10.43
N GLN A 127 11.29 -8.67 -10.78
CA GLN A 127 12.25 -7.57 -10.85
C GLN A 127 12.18 -6.77 -12.15
N LYS A 128 10.96 -6.45 -12.62
CA LYS A 128 10.73 -5.55 -13.75
C LYS A 128 10.85 -4.10 -13.31
N PHE A 129 11.21 -3.19 -14.20
CA PHE A 129 11.44 -1.79 -13.90
C PHE A 129 10.29 -1.15 -13.09
N PHE A 130 9.05 -1.26 -13.58
CA PHE A 130 7.90 -0.64 -12.92
C PHE A 130 7.47 -1.35 -11.62
N SER A 131 7.77 -2.62 -11.48
CA SER A 131 7.56 -3.37 -10.25
C SER A 131 8.55 -2.93 -9.16
N ILE A 132 9.84 -2.78 -9.50
CA ILE A 132 10.86 -2.24 -8.59
C ILE A 132 10.52 -0.80 -8.21
N PHE A 133 10.18 0.05 -9.21
CA PHE A 133 9.75 1.42 -8.95
C PHE A 133 8.62 1.47 -7.92
N GLN A 134 7.57 0.66 -8.12
CA GLN A 134 6.41 0.64 -7.23
C GLN A 134 6.77 0.15 -5.81
N SER A 135 7.58 -0.90 -5.70
CA SER A 135 8.01 -1.45 -4.41
C SER A 135 8.83 -0.44 -3.60
N VAL A 136 9.83 0.15 -4.24
CA VAL A 136 10.70 1.17 -3.59
C VAL A 136 9.90 2.41 -3.22
N TYR A 137 9.02 2.88 -4.10
CA TYR A 137 8.20 4.06 -3.85
C TYR A 137 7.27 3.87 -2.65
N ILE A 138 6.59 2.71 -2.54
CA ILE A 138 5.73 2.41 -1.40
C ILE A 138 6.57 2.23 -0.13
N HIS A 139 7.63 1.43 -0.17
CA HIS A 139 8.53 1.24 0.97
C HIS A 139 9.03 2.59 1.53
N TYR A 140 9.53 3.46 0.65
CA TYR A 140 9.98 4.80 1.03
C TYR A 140 8.88 5.62 1.68
N SER A 141 7.70 5.65 1.07
CA SER A 141 6.58 6.47 1.53
C SER A 141 6.03 6.01 2.87
N GLU A 142 5.96 4.71 3.12
CA GLU A 142 5.44 4.12 4.37
C GLU A 142 6.44 4.20 5.52
N THR A 143 7.74 4.21 5.22
CA THR A 143 8.80 4.22 6.24
C THR A 143 9.33 5.61 6.60
N LYS A 144 8.79 6.68 6.02
CA LYS A 144 9.20 8.06 6.33
C LYS A 144 8.84 8.49 7.75
N ASN A 145 7.68 8.09 8.24
CA ASN A 145 7.18 8.44 9.56
C ASN A 145 6.77 7.18 10.32
N THR A 146 7.73 6.54 10.97
CA THR A 146 7.52 5.25 11.61
C THR A 146 6.74 5.33 12.93
N GLN A 147 6.88 6.44 13.68
CA GLN A 147 6.28 6.58 15.02
C GLN A 147 4.84 7.11 14.99
N ASN A 148 4.47 7.81 13.94
CA ASN A 148 3.13 8.35 13.77
C ASN A 148 2.72 8.33 12.29
N PRO A 149 2.64 7.14 11.67
CA PRO A 149 2.19 7.03 10.30
C PRO A 149 0.76 7.55 10.17
N ASP A 150 0.41 8.00 8.97
CA ASP A 150 -0.95 8.46 8.72
C ASP A 150 -1.93 7.28 8.69
N TYR A 151 -1.52 6.19 8.06
CA TYR A 151 -2.26 4.93 7.99
C TYR A 151 -1.31 3.73 8.02
N VAL A 152 -1.89 2.54 8.21
CA VAL A 152 -1.22 1.24 8.07
C VAL A 152 -1.95 0.46 6.98
N ALA A 153 -1.22 0.00 5.98
CA ALA A 153 -1.77 -0.75 4.86
C ALA A 153 -1.97 -2.23 5.18
N THR A 154 -3.05 -2.84 4.65
CA THR A 154 -3.41 -4.24 4.91
C THR A 154 -2.47 -5.27 4.31
N HIS A 155 -1.54 -4.88 3.46
CA HIS A 155 -0.56 -5.83 2.94
C HIS A 155 0.45 -6.33 4.00
N ALA A 156 0.56 -5.64 5.15
CA ALA A 156 1.34 -6.08 6.30
C ALA A 156 0.84 -5.38 7.58
N MET A 157 -0.39 -5.68 8.03
CA MET A 157 -1.02 -5.04 9.19
C MET A 157 -1.21 -6.05 10.31
N LEU A 158 -0.67 -5.75 11.49
CA LEU A 158 -0.93 -6.49 12.72
C LEU A 158 -1.83 -5.67 13.65
N ILE A 159 -2.86 -6.33 14.21
CA ILE A 159 -3.82 -5.71 15.12
C ILE A 159 -4.44 -6.78 16.03
N GLU A 160 -4.80 -6.41 17.26
CA GLU A 160 -5.62 -7.27 18.10
C GLU A 160 -7.03 -7.46 17.53
N LYS A 161 -7.50 -8.71 17.57
CA LYS A 161 -8.84 -9.09 17.11
C LYS A 161 -9.95 -8.29 17.82
N ASP A 162 -9.83 -8.11 19.13
CA ASP A 162 -10.80 -7.36 19.92
C ASP A 162 -10.84 -5.88 19.51
N LEU A 163 -9.66 -5.25 19.33
CA LEU A 163 -9.57 -3.87 18.83
C LEU A 163 -10.21 -3.73 17.44
N PHE A 164 -9.93 -4.69 16.56
CA PHE A 164 -10.49 -4.73 15.21
C PHE A 164 -12.03 -4.86 15.25
N GLN A 165 -12.55 -5.81 16.03
CA GLN A 165 -13.98 -6.10 16.10
C GLN A 165 -14.77 -5.01 16.81
N LYS A 166 -14.28 -4.47 17.94
CA LYS A 166 -14.89 -3.34 18.66
C LYS A 166 -15.04 -2.11 17.77
N ASN A 167 -14.17 -1.96 16.79
CA ASN A 167 -14.24 -0.90 15.80
C ASN A 167 -14.92 -1.32 14.49
N ARG A 168 -15.68 -2.42 14.47
CA ARG A 168 -16.49 -2.90 13.34
C ARG A 168 -15.69 -3.24 12.09
N GLY A 169 -14.38 -3.51 12.21
CA GLY A 169 -13.52 -3.88 11.11
C GLY A 169 -13.48 -2.87 9.95
N PHE A 170 -13.19 -3.35 8.75
CA PHE A 170 -13.20 -2.54 7.53
C PHE A 170 -14.63 -2.24 7.09
N ARG A 171 -14.86 -1.01 6.63
CA ARG A 171 -16.19 -0.56 6.19
C ARG A 171 -16.55 -1.21 4.86
N LEU A 172 -17.72 -1.88 4.82
CA LEU A 172 -18.25 -2.49 3.60
C LEU A 172 -18.83 -1.43 2.66
N GLY A 173 -18.68 -1.63 1.34
CA GLY A 173 -19.23 -0.71 0.34
C GLY A 173 -18.67 0.71 0.38
N PHE A 174 -17.53 0.90 1.02
CA PHE A 174 -16.93 2.23 1.18
C PHE A 174 -16.37 2.77 -0.14
N MET A 175 -15.37 2.08 -0.67
CA MET A 175 -14.71 2.34 -1.95
C MET A 175 -14.05 1.05 -2.42
N PRO A 176 -13.70 0.91 -3.71
CA PRO A 176 -12.99 -0.26 -4.22
C PRO A 176 -11.57 -0.44 -3.66
N ILE A 177 -11.02 0.60 -3.04
CA ILE A 177 -9.71 0.65 -2.37
C ILE A 177 -9.78 1.66 -1.21
N LEU A 178 -8.72 1.75 -0.37
CA LEU A 178 -8.57 2.67 0.77
C LEU A 178 -9.38 2.30 2.02
N GLU A 179 -9.85 1.07 2.12
CA GLU A 179 -10.51 0.56 3.33
C GLU A 179 -9.58 0.57 4.55
N ASP A 180 -8.28 0.33 4.32
CA ASP A 180 -7.22 0.36 5.33
C ASP A 180 -6.89 1.79 5.79
N VAL A 181 -6.90 2.74 4.86
CA VAL A 181 -6.73 4.17 5.16
C VAL A 181 -7.92 4.67 6.00
N GLU A 182 -9.16 4.39 5.58
CA GLU A 182 -10.37 4.75 6.35
C GLU A 182 -10.32 4.14 7.76
N PHE A 183 -9.99 2.86 7.84
CA PHE A 183 -9.91 2.16 9.11
C PHE A 183 -8.85 2.78 10.04
N SER A 184 -7.66 3.01 9.52
CA SER A 184 -6.55 3.64 10.26
C SER A 184 -6.92 5.04 10.75
N HIS A 185 -7.47 5.89 9.88
CA HIS A 185 -7.90 7.25 10.24
C HIS A 185 -9.01 7.25 11.29
N ARG A 186 -9.97 6.33 11.16
CA ARG A 186 -11.08 6.18 12.11
C ARG A 186 -10.59 5.77 13.50
N LEU A 187 -9.61 4.87 13.58
CA LEU A 187 -9.04 4.45 14.86
C LEU A 187 -8.12 5.53 15.44
N LYS A 188 -7.31 6.17 14.60
CA LYS A 188 -6.42 7.28 15.01
C LYS A 188 -7.22 8.43 15.63
N LYS A 189 -8.37 8.79 15.06
CA LYS A 189 -9.30 9.80 15.61
C LYS A 189 -9.86 9.39 16.99
N LYS A 190 -9.84 8.10 17.33
CA LYS A 190 -10.24 7.56 18.65
C LYS A 190 -9.07 7.41 19.63
N GLY A 191 -7.89 7.87 19.26
CA GLY A 191 -6.69 7.79 20.08
C GLY A 191 -5.89 6.49 19.96
N THR A 192 -6.24 5.58 19.01
CA THR A 192 -5.42 4.40 18.73
C THR A 192 -4.10 4.80 18.12
N ARG A 193 -3.00 4.31 18.67
CA ARG A 193 -1.66 4.55 18.16
C ARG A 193 -1.40 3.68 16.93
N LEU A 194 -0.81 4.28 15.90
CA LEU A 194 -0.30 3.60 14.71
C LEU A 194 1.23 3.61 14.76
N LEU A 195 1.83 2.51 14.34
CA LEU A 195 3.29 2.34 14.31
C LEU A 195 3.69 1.61 13.03
N MET A 196 4.73 2.09 12.34
CA MET A 196 5.37 1.36 11.25
C MET A 196 6.68 0.75 11.75
N VAL A 197 6.86 -0.53 11.45
CA VAL A 197 8.07 -1.31 11.75
C VAL A 197 8.66 -1.77 10.43
N PRO A 198 9.64 -1.04 9.86
CA PRO A 198 10.20 -1.31 8.53
C PRO A 198 10.82 -2.69 8.36
N GLU A 199 11.15 -3.35 9.48
CA GLU A 199 11.69 -4.71 9.52
C GLU A 199 10.63 -5.78 9.26
N ILE A 200 9.35 -5.48 9.48
CA ILE A 200 8.22 -6.34 9.10
C ILE A 200 8.01 -6.17 7.60
N GLN A 201 8.50 -7.11 6.81
CA GLN A 201 8.49 -6.98 5.35
C GLN A 201 7.73 -8.11 4.68
N VAL A 202 7.06 -7.76 3.59
CA VAL A 202 6.46 -8.71 2.65
C VAL A 202 6.93 -8.38 1.24
N GLN A 203 7.09 -9.40 0.40
CA GLN A 203 7.53 -9.24 -0.98
C GLN A 203 6.33 -9.34 -1.92
N HIS A 204 6.04 -8.28 -2.68
CA HIS A 204 4.87 -8.24 -3.55
C HIS A 204 5.15 -8.79 -4.95
N ILE A 205 4.16 -9.42 -5.58
CA ILE A 205 4.15 -9.87 -6.98
C ILE A 205 3.38 -8.85 -7.82
N PHE A 206 4.02 -7.78 -8.29
CA PHE A 206 3.34 -6.71 -9.03
C PHE A 206 3.05 -7.10 -10.48
N ASN A 207 4.00 -7.71 -11.15
CA ASN A 207 3.97 -7.92 -12.60
C ASN A 207 3.62 -6.64 -13.38
N PHE A 208 4.21 -5.50 -12.97
CA PHE A 208 3.91 -4.20 -13.56
C PHE A 208 4.66 -3.97 -14.87
N THR A 209 3.89 -3.57 -15.88
CA THR A 209 4.34 -2.90 -17.11
C THR A 209 4.08 -1.41 -16.98
N LEU A 210 4.57 -0.59 -17.92
CA LEU A 210 4.24 0.84 -17.98
C LEU A 210 2.72 1.07 -17.93
N THR A 211 1.97 0.34 -18.76
CA THR A 211 0.51 0.46 -18.81
C THR A 211 -0.16 0.13 -17.46
N LYS A 212 0.29 -0.95 -16.79
CA LYS A 212 -0.23 -1.30 -15.47
C LYS A 212 0.13 -0.25 -14.42
N SER A 213 1.36 0.29 -14.45
CA SER A 213 1.80 1.34 -13.54
C SER A 213 0.95 2.61 -13.70
N ILE A 214 0.71 3.03 -14.96
CA ILE A 214 -0.14 4.18 -15.29
C ILE A 214 -1.58 3.95 -14.80
N ARG A 215 -2.22 2.81 -15.14
CA ARG A 215 -3.57 2.48 -14.71
C ARG A 215 -3.71 2.46 -13.20
N ASN A 216 -2.74 1.88 -12.50
CA ASN A 216 -2.71 1.85 -11.04
C ASN A 216 -2.59 3.26 -10.44
N GLY A 217 -1.71 4.11 -11.01
CA GLY A 217 -1.56 5.51 -10.60
C GLY A 217 -2.86 6.31 -10.76
N ILE A 218 -3.52 6.20 -11.93
CA ILE A 218 -4.81 6.85 -12.19
C ILE A 218 -5.88 6.36 -11.19
N ARG A 219 -6.02 5.03 -11.01
CA ARG A 219 -7.00 4.45 -10.09
C ARG A 219 -6.77 4.91 -8.64
N LYS A 220 -5.54 4.81 -8.15
CA LYS A 220 -5.22 5.23 -6.78
C LYS A 220 -5.47 6.72 -6.58
N SER A 221 -5.03 7.58 -7.48
CA SER A 221 -5.22 9.03 -7.39
C SER A 221 -6.70 9.44 -7.47
N LYS A 222 -7.51 8.75 -8.30
CA LYS A 222 -8.96 8.97 -8.36
C LYS A 222 -9.60 8.76 -6.99
N TYR A 223 -9.44 7.57 -6.41
CA TYR A 223 -10.11 7.26 -5.14
C TYR A 223 -9.51 8.04 -3.97
N TRP A 224 -8.20 8.29 -3.99
CA TRP A 224 -7.56 9.12 -2.98
C TRP A 224 -8.08 10.56 -2.99
N SER A 225 -8.24 11.19 -4.16
CA SER A 225 -8.80 12.54 -4.26
C SER A 225 -10.25 12.59 -3.79
N ILE A 226 -11.09 11.62 -4.15
CA ILE A 226 -12.48 11.51 -3.65
C ILE A 226 -12.48 11.41 -2.12
N TYR A 227 -11.61 10.57 -1.56
CA TYR A 227 -11.49 10.39 -0.12
C TYR A 227 -11.05 11.68 0.58
N SER A 228 -9.96 12.29 0.11
CA SER A 228 -9.39 13.50 0.70
C SER A 228 -10.31 14.71 0.62
N ILE A 229 -11.07 14.86 -0.47
CA ILE A 229 -12.05 15.94 -0.57
C ILE A 229 -13.17 15.74 0.47
N LYS A 230 -13.68 14.51 0.61
CA LYS A 230 -14.70 14.19 1.62
C LYS A 230 -14.24 14.43 3.05
N ASN A 231 -12.96 14.18 3.34
CA ASN A 231 -12.37 14.37 4.67
C ASN A 231 -11.81 15.77 4.89
N ARG A 232 -11.75 16.64 3.86
CA ARG A 232 -11.14 17.97 3.88
C ARG A 232 -9.65 17.96 4.27
N ASP A 233 -8.92 16.93 3.81
CA ASP A 233 -7.51 16.70 4.15
C ASP A 233 -6.59 16.61 2.91
N LEU A 234 -7.02 17.19 1.79
CA LEU A 234 -6.31 17.11 0.49
C LEU A 234 -4.84 17.53 0.58
N LEU A 235 -4.48 18.43 1.50
CA LEU A 235 -3.13 18.94 1.68
C LEU A 235 -2.34 18.21 2.78
N SER A 236 -2.93 17.25 3.49
CA SER A 236 -2.22 16.50 4.55
C SER A 236 -1.12 15.62 3.97
N ASP A 237 -0.04 15.41 4.75
CA ASP A 237 1.04 14.48 4.39
C ASP A 237 0.61 13.05 4.72
N SER A 238 0.33 12.24 3.71
CA SER A 238 -0.29 10.95 3.89
C SER A 238 0.38 9.86 3.02
N GLY A 239 1.33 9.16 3.60
CA GLY A 239 2.00 8.02 2.98
C GLY A 239 2.43 8.28 1.53
N THR A 240 1.85 7.55 0.57
CA THR A 240 2.12 7.72 -0.86
C THR A 240 1.55 9.03 -1.44
N ALA A 241 0.58 9.67 -0.78
CA ALA A 241 0.07 11.01 -1.13
C ALA A 241 0.79 12.12 -0.34
N SER A 242 2.11 12.00 -0.20
CA SER A 242 2.96 12.90 0.57
C SER A 242 3.01 14.33 0.01
N GLN A 243 3.40 15.28 0.85
CA GLN A 243 3.61 16.68 0.41
C GLN A 243 4.68 16.78 -0.67
N GLU A 244 5.77 16.01 -0.56
CA GLU A 244 6.80 15.94 -1.62
C GLU A 244 6.21 15.50 -2.95
N PHE A 245 5.31 14.51 -2.92
CA PHE A 245 4.64 14.04 -4.11
C PHE A 245 3.67 15.08 -4.70
N LYS A 246 2.91 15.77 -3.86
CA LYS A 246 2.03 16.88 -4.29
C LYS A 246 2.82 18.02 -4.92
N PHE A 247 3.95 18.37 -4.31
CA PHE A 247 4.89 19.34 -4.90
C PHE A 247 5.43 18.86 -6.24
N ASN A 248 5.82 17.59 -6.36
CA ASN A 248 6.28 17.00 -7.61
C ASN A 248 5.23 17.15 -8.73
N VAL A 249 3.97 16.84 -8.43
CA VAL A 249 2.86 16.99 -9.40
C VAL A 249 2.69 18.45 -9.81
N LEU A 250 2.63 19.36 -8.84
CA LEU A 250 2.48 20.81 -9.09
C LEU A 250 3.65 21.37 -9.90
N ALA A 251 4.88 21.04 -9.53
CA ALA A 251 6.08 21.49 -10.22
C ALA A 251 6.14 21.02 -11.67
N CYS A 252 5.70 19.78 -11.94
CA CYS A 252 5.62 19.26 -13.29
C CYS A 252 4.67 20.10 -14.17
N PHE A 253 3.44 20.36 -13.70
CA PHE A 253 2.46 21.15 -14.46
C PHE A 253 2.85 22.62 -14.62
N ILE A 254 3.45 23.24 -13.59
CA ILE A 254 3.98 24.61 -13.69
C ILE A 254 5.12 24.64 -14.73
N ASN A 255 6.03 23.69 -14.72
CA ASN A 255 7.11 23.65 -15.71
C ASN A 255 6.58 23.51 -17.14
N ILE A 256 5.57 22.69 -17.37
CA ILE A 256 4.93 22.57 -18.68
C ILE A 256 4.33 23.91 -19.11
N LEU A 257 3.62 24.58 -18.21
CA LEU A 257 3.03 25.89 -18.48
C LEU A 257 4.10 26.93 -18.83
N LEU A 258 5.20 26.99 -18.06
CA LEU A 258 6.32 27.91 -18.32
C LEU A 258 6.99 27.61 -19.68
N VAL A 259 7.17 26.34 -20.05
CA VAL A 259 7.69 25.95 -21.35
C VAL A 259 6.74 26.38 -22.47
N LEU A 260 5.44 26.16 -22.33
CA LEU A 260 4.44 26.60 -23.31
C LEU A 260 4.45 28.13 -23.49
N ILE A 261 4.49 28.88 -22.40
CA ILE A 261 4.58 30.35 -22.44
C ILE A 261 5.89 30.77 -23.14
N SER A 262 7.03 30.14 -22.82
CA SER A 262 8.32 30.40 -23.46
C SER A 262 8.25 30.23 -24.98
N VAL A 263 7.62 29.16 -25.44
CA VAL A 263 7.43 28.89 -26.88
C VAL A 263 6.49 29.91 -27.52
N LEU A 264 5.36 30.22 -26.91
CA LEU A 264 4.36 31.16 -27.43
C LEU A 264 4.93 32.59 -27.55
N LEU A 265 5.67 33.03 -26.56
CA LEU A 265 6.29 34.35 -26.52
C LEU A 265 7.65 34.39 -27.24
N LYS A 266 8.13 33.27 -27.75
CA LYS A 266 9.47 33.13 -28.36
C LYS A 266 10.58 33.71 -27.46
N SER A 267 10.46 33.51 -26.14
CA SER A 267 11.34 34.13 -25.13
C SER A 267 12.00 33.08 -24.25
N TRP A 268 13.32 33.14 -24.11
CA TRP A 268 14.10 32.27 -23.22
C TRP A 268 14.07 32.71 -21.75
N ALA A 269 13.38 33.83 -21.42
CA ALA A 269 13.30 34.36 -20.05
C ALA A 269 12.75 33.35 -19.03
N PHE A 270 11.94 32.39 -19.49
CA PHE A 270 11.36 31.35 -18.65
C PHE A 270 12.27 30.13 -18.45
N GLY A 271 13.41 30.04 -19.15
CA GLY A 271 14.32 28.88 -19.05
C GLY A 271 14.91 28.71 -17.65
N LEU A 272 15.37 29.81 -17.05
CA LEU A 272 15.90 29.77 -15.68
C LEU A 272 14.85 29.35 -14.64
N PRO A 273 13.64 29.92 -14.59
CA PRO A 273 12.55 29.44 -13.72
C PRO A 273 12.25 27.94 -13.88
N VAL A 274 12.20 27.42 -15.12
CA VAL A 274 11.99 25.99 -15.38
C VAL A 274 13.10 25.14 -14.76
N LEU A 275 14.37 25.51 -14.98
CA LEU A 275 15.52 24.79 -14.42
C LEU A 275 15.55 24.85 -12.89
N LEU A 276 15.27 25.99 -12.29
CA LEU A 276 15.23 26.14 -10.83
C LEU A 276 14.13 25.31 -10.22
N LEU A 277 12.93 25.32 -10.79
CA LEU A 277 11.80 24.55 -10.28
C LEU A 277 12.04 23.04 -10.43
N PHE A 278 12.61 22.60 -11.59
CA PHE A 278 12.99 21.21 -11.80
C PHE A 278 14.09 20.77 -10.82
N GLY A 279 15.13 21.57 -10.66
CA GLY A 279 16.21 21.30 -9.71
C GLY A 279 15.73 21.23 -8.26
N SER A 280 14.83 22.15 -7.86
CA SER A 280 14.18 22.12 -6.54
C SER A 280 13.36 20.82 -6.34
N ASN A 281 12.62 20.40 -7.36
CA ASN A 281 11.85 19.16 -7.31
C ASN A 281 12.78 17.94 -7.17
N VAL A 282 13.86 17.86 -7.92
CA VAL A 282 14.88 16.79 -7.80
C VAL A 282 15.52 16.81 -6.40
N TYR A 283 15.86 17.98 -5.89
CA TYR A 283 16.45 18.12 -4.54
C TYR A 283 15.49 17.66 -3.44
N LEU A 284 14.23 18.04 -3.49
CA LEU A 284 13.23 17.59 -2.51
C LEU A 284 13.06 16.07 -2.53
N ASN A 285 13.14 15.45 -3.70
CA ASN A 285 13.02 14.00 -3.87
C ASN A 285 14.36 13.23 -3.75
N ARG A 286 15.44 13.85 -3.24
CA ARG A 286 16.76 13.22 -3.10
C ARG A 286 16.77 11.97 -2.24
N HIS A 287 15.88 11.87 -1.25
CA HIS A 287 15.77 10.70 -0.39
C HIS A 287 15.12 9.53 -1.12
N LEU A 288 14.11 9.78 -1.96
CA LEU A 288 13.53 8.78 -2.85
C LEU A 288 14.56 8.31 -3.89
N PHE A 289 15.35 9.23 -4.47
CA PHE A 289 16.46 8.87 -5.36
C PHE A 289 17.46 7.93 -4.66
N ARG A 290 17.83 8.23 -3.41
CA ARG A 290 18.71 7.34 -2.62
C ARG A 290 18.07 5.98 -2.37
N ALA A 291 16.76 5.91 -2.14
CA ALA A 291 16.04 4.63 -2.00
C ALA A 291 16.10 3.81 -3.30
N PHE A 292 15.88 4.42 -4.46
CA PHE A 292 16.05 3.76 -5.76
C PHE A 292 17.50 3.28 -5.98
N SER A 293 18.48 4.13 -5.64
CA SER A 293 19.90 3.78 -5.75
C SER A 293 20.29 2.60 -4.86
N ARG A 294 19.78 2.56 -3.63
CA ARG A 294 20.03 1.42 -2.71
C ARG A 294 19.41 0.13 -3.22
N ALA A 295 18.25 0.21 -3.86
CA ALA A 295 17.56 -0.96 -4.39
C ALA A 295 18.27 -1.60 -5.60
N ARG A 296 18.74 -0.80 -6.56
CA ARG A 296 19.25 -1.32 -7.83
C ARG A 296 20.38 -0.49 -8.46
N GLY A 297 20.99 0.39 -7.69
CA GLY A 297 22.10 1.25 -8.15
C GLY A 297 21.63 2.50 -8.93
N PRO A 298 22.59 3.40 -9.26
CA PRO A 298 22.29 4.70 -9.87
C PRO A 298 21.72 4.57 -11.29
N PHE A 299 22.11 3.56 -12.07
CA PHE A 299 21.57 3.32 -13.41
C PHE A 299 20.07 3.00 -13.42
N PHE A 300 19.53 2.47 -12.33
CA PHE A 300 18.10 2.32 -12.12
C PHE A 300 17.49 3.61 -11.58
N ALA A 301 18.15 4.26 -10.62
CA ALA A 301 17.62 5.40 -9.91
C ALA A 301 17.34 6.61 -10.81
N ILE A 302 18.21 6.87 -11.82
CA ILE A 302 18.04 7.97 -12.76
C ILE A 302 16.73 7.83 -13.56
N PRO A 303 16.51 6.76 -14.35
CA PRO A 303 15.26 6.61 -15.09
C PRO A 303 14.02 6.48 -14.16
N ALA A 304 14.16 5.93 -12.96
CA ALA A 304 13.08 5.86 -11.99
C ALA A 304 12.67 7.27 -11.49
N LEU A 305 13.64 8.14 -11.22
CA LEU A 305 13.38 9.53 -10.83
C LEU A 305 12.79 10.33 -12.00
N LEU A 306 13.28 10.14 -13.22
CA LEU A 306 12.71 10.77 -14.42
C LEU A 306 11.26 10.33 -14.66
N TYR A 307 10.97 9.04 -14.52
CA TYR A 307 9.61 8.54 -14.57
C TYR A 307 8.72 9.18 -13.50
N TYR A 308 9.21 9.26 -12.26
CA TYR A 308 8.51 9.86 -11.13
C TYR A 308 8.25 11.35 -11.31
N THR A 309 9.20 12.11 -11.88
CA THR A 309 9.11 13.58 -11.98
C THR A 309 8.45 14.07 -13.27
N LEU A 310 8.53 13.30 -14.37
CA LEU A 310 8.07 13.75 -15.68
C LEU A 310 6.83 13.00 -16.19
N VAL A 311 6.66 11.71 -15.83
CA VAL A 311 5.58 10.88 -16.38
C VAL A 311 4.50 10.60 -15.34
N TYR A 312 4.90 10.22 -14.13
CA TYR A 312 3.95 9.83 -13.09
C TYR A 312 2.99 10.95 -12.65
N PRO A 313 3.38 12.26 -12.66
CA PRO A 313 2.47 13.37 -12.38
C PRO A 313 1.25 13.44 -13.30
N PHE A 314 1.38 13.07 -14.58
CA PHE A 314 0.24 13.02 -15.50
C PHE A 314 -0.78 11.96 -15.10
N THR A 315 -0.31 10.78 -14.68
CA THR A 315 -1.22 9.71 -14.21
C THR A 315 -2.03 10.17 -13.02
N VAL A 316 -1.38 10.90 -12.11
CA VAL A 316 -2.01 11.47 -10.92
C VAL A 316 -2.97 12.59 -11.29
N GLY A 317 -2.57 13.51 -12.17
CA GLY A 317 -3.43 14.59 -12.66
C GLY A 317 -4.72 14.05 -13.28
N ILE A 318 -4.62 13.05 -14.15
CA ILE A 318 -5.77 12.37 -14.76
C ILE A 318 -6.67 11.73 -13.68
N GLY A 319 -6.08 11.05 -12.72
CA GLY A 319 -6.81 10.40 -11.63
C GLY A 319 -7.53 11.40 -10.74
N VAL A 320 -6.86 12.49 -10.33
CA VAL A 320 -7.44 13.56 -9.51
C VAL A 320 -8.59 14.25 -10.26
N PHE A 321 -8.39 14.62 -11.53
CA PHE A 321 -9.43 15.21 -12.36
C PHE A 321 -10.65 14.28 -12.48
N SER A 322 -10.42 12.98 -12.77
CA SER A 322 -11.47 11.98 -12.82
C SER A 322 -12.21 11.84 -11.49
N GLY A 323 -11.50 11.93 -10.35
CA GLY A 323 -12.08 11.86 -9.02
C GLY A 323 -12.98 13.06 -8.72
N ILE A 324 -12.50 14.27 -8.99
CA ILE A 324 -13.26 15.53 -8.81
C ILE A 324 -14.51 15.50 -9.70
N PHE A 325 -14.37 15.14 -10.98
CA PHE A 325 -15.48 15.06 -11.92
C PHE A 325 -16.53 14.04 -11.49
N SER A 326 -16.11 12.82 -11.09
CA SER A 326 -17.03 11.78 -10.61
C SER A 326 -17.83 12.23 -9.38
N GLN A 327 -17.20 13.02 -8.51
CA GLN A 327 -17.86 13.52 -7.29
C GLN A 327 -18.84 14.66 -7.57
N HIS A 328 -18.51 15.54 -8.51
CA HIS A 328 -19.33 16.70 -8.86
C HIS A 328 -20.58 16.32 -9.66
N PHE A 329 -20.45 15.35 -10.57
CA PHE A 329 -21.54 14.92 -11.47
C PHE A 329 -22.29 13.66 -10.99
N GLY A 330 -22.03 13.18 -9.75
CA GLY A 330 -22.80 12.09 -9.14
C GLY A 330 -22.67 10.74 -9.87
N LEU A 331 -21.66 10.57 -10.72
CA LEU A 331 -21.42 9.31 -11.41
C LEU A 331 -20.96 8.27 -10.38
N ARG A 332 -21.89 7.44 -9.92
CA ARG A 332 -21.58 6.26 -9.10
C ARG A 332 -20.67 5.33 -9.92
N SER A 333 -19.43 5.19 -9.50
CA SER A 333 -18.48 4.21 -10.03
C SER A 333 -18.68 2.85 -9.40
#